data_9c21ad7ebbc2d312b7e7eeba3d69090c
#
_entry.id   9c21ad7ebbc2d312b7e7eeba3d69090c
#
_cell.length_a   1.000
_cell.length_b   1.000
_cell.length_c   1.000
_cell.angle_alpha   90.00
_cell.angle_beta   90.00
_cell.angle_gamma   90.00
#
_symmetry.space_group_name_H-M   'P 1'
#
loop_
_entity.id
_entity.type
_entity.pdbx_description
1 polymer ?
#
loop_
_entity_poly.entity_id
_entity_poly.type
_entity_poly.pdbx_seq_one_letter_code
_entity_poly.pdbx_strand_id
1 'polypeptide(L)'
;MAEHNIRTKHTFRQLSYFVKPYRGTFVAVALFAVLSSIFSTAQPYLIKVAIDSYITPKNYDGLVLITYVLVGLLLAEVLMQFLFSYFSNWLGQTVIRDIRQRLFDHLLRAKMRYFDKSSIGVLVTRAVNDMERIGEIFSSGLFEMASDLLKMLVITVVMFVIDWKLALISYATMPLILYFTRWFQRSMKAAFVEVRHEVANLNSFVQERISGIKVLQLFAQEKEELERFKKINEKHKQAWLKTIWYNSIFFPIGDLGISITIALIVWFGGRELINDSVYDLGNIFLFIQLSQQLFRPLRHIADKFNALQMGVIASERVFAILDTDADTEKQGTKELTEVKNSIRFENVHFEYIAGEEILHGITFEVKHGETVAIVGATGAGKTTITNLLNRFYDLTAGAIYIDDVNINTFTLTSLRKHIATVLQDVFLFADSIYNNITLRNPDITRQQVVEAAKRIGVHDFLMQLPEGYDYNVKERGTMLSAGQRQLIAFLRAYVHSPEILILDEATSSVDSHSEQLIQEATEKITEGRTSIIIAHRLTTVKKADKIIVLDKGNIVEIGTHDELLQIENGYYRNLYEVQFL
;
A
#
# COMPACT_ATOMS: atom_id res chain seq x y z
N MET A 1 -2.83 -15.86 22.73
CA MET A 1 -3.48 -16.88 21.86
C MET A 1 -4.97 -16.61 21.62
N ALA A 2 -5.78 -16.30 22.63
CA ALA A 2 -7.22 -16.03 22.45
C ALA A 2 -7.51 -14.78 21.60
N GLU A 3 -6.83 -13.68 21.85
CA GLU A 3 -6.99 -12.44 21.06
C GLU A 3 -6.57 -12.61 19.58
N HIS A 4 -5.51 -13.36 19.32
CA HIS A 4 -5.06 -13.64 17.95
C HIS A 4 -6.10 -14.47 17.18
N ASN A 5 -6.73 -15.47 17.84
CA ASN A 5 -7.80 -16.28 17.24
C ASN A 5 -9.07 -15.44 16.94
N ILE A 6 -9.39 -14.45 17.77
CA ILE A 6 -10.56 -13.57 17.56
C ILE A 6 -10.31 -12.67 16.35
N ARG A 7 -9.13 -12.04 16.26
CA ARG A 7 -8.74 -11.19 15.13
C ARG A 7 -8.73 -11.95 13.81
N THR A 8 -8.14 -13.14 13.79
CA THR A 8 -8.11 -13.99 12.59
C THR A 8 -9.51 -14.37 12.10
N LYS A 9 -10.44 -14.73 13.01
CA LYS A 9 -11.85 -14.99 12.66
C LYS A 9 -12.55 -13.76 12.07
N HIS A 10 -12.28 -12.57 12.63
CA HIS A 10 -12.82 -11.31 12.12
C HIS A 10 -12.31 -11.02 10.70
N THR A 11 -11.01 -11.18 10.46
CA THR A 11 -10.37 -11.00 9.17
C THR A 11 -10.94 -11.93 8.10
N PHE A 12 -11.13 -13.22 8.41
CA PHE A 12 -11.78 -14.16 7.49
C PHE A 12 -13.23 -13.78 7.18
N ARG A 13 -13.97 -13.26 8.14
CA ARG A 13 -15.33 -12.75 7.93
C ARG A 13 -15.34 -11.54 7.00
N GLN A 14 -14.39 -10.62 7.15
CA GLN A 14 -14.24 -9.47 6.26
C GLN A 14 -13.85 -9.90 4.85
N LEU A 15 -12.89 -10.81 4.70
CA LEU A 15 -12.52 -11.39 3.40
C LEU A 15 -13.72 -12.07 2.72
N SER A 16 -14.51 -12.83 3.49
CA SER A 16 -15.70 -13.50 2.95
C SER A 16 -16.75 -12.52 2.44
N TYR A 17 -16.84 -11.32 3.02
CA TYR A 17 -17.72 -10.26 2.53
C TYR A 17 -17.36 -9.83 1.10
N PHE A 18 -16.06 -9.70 0.79
CA PHE A 18 -15.60 -9.35 -0.56
C PHE A 18 -15.74 -10.50 -1.57
N VAL A 19 -15.76 -11.74 -1.10
CA VAL A 19 -16.02 -12.93 -1.95
C VAL A 19 -17.51 -13.11 -2.25
N LYS A 20 -18.39 -12.63 -1.36
CA LYS A 20 -19.86 -12.83 -1.47
C LYS A 20 -20.47 -12.43 -2.81
N PRO A 21 -20.08 -11.31 -3.47
CA PRO A 21 -20.60 -10.96 -4.80
C PRO A 21 -20.25 -11.99 -5.88
N TYR A 22 -19.14 -12.75 -5.70
CA TYR A 22 -18.58 -13.70 -6.65
C TYR A 22 -18.85 -15.16 -6.28
N ARG A 23 -19.90 -15.41 -5.47
CA ARG A 23 -20.22 -16.76 -4.97
C ARG A 23 -20.41 -17.80 -6.08
N GLY A 24 -20.90 -17.38 -7.26
CA GLY A 24 -21.04 -18.26 -8.43
C GLY A 24 -19.69 -18.79 -8.91
N THR A 25 -18.72 -17.89 -9.08
CA THR A 25 -17.34 -18.25 -9.44
C THR A 25 -16.67 -19.09 -8.35
N PHE A 26 -16.92 -18.79 -7.08
CA PHE A 26 -16.40 -19.58 -5.95
C PHE A 26 -16.89 -21.03 -6.01
N VAL A 27 -18.18 -21.24 -6.25
CA VAL A 27 -18.79 -22.59 -6.40
C VAL A 27 -18.23 -23.29 -7.64
N ALA A 28 -18.06 -22.57 -8.77
CA ALA A 28 -17.46 -23.14 -9.97
C ALA A 28 -16.01 -23.60 -9.74
N VAL A 29 -15.19 -22.81 -9.05
CA VAL A 29 -13.83 -23.20 -8.66
C VAL A 29 -13.82 -24.45 -7.77
N ALA A 30 -14.72 -24.51 -6.79
CA ALA A 30 -14.86 -25.70 -5.96
C ALA A 30 -15.26 -26.94 -6.78
N LEU A 31 -16.19 -26.79 -7.72
CA LEU A 31 -16.61 -27.86 -8.62
C LEU A 31 -15.46 -28.34 -9.51
N PHE A 32 -14.69 -27.42 -10.11
CA PHE A 32 -13.53 -27.78 -10.94
C PHE A 32 -12.45 -28.47 -10.11
N ALA A 33 -12.23 -28.08 -8.85
CA ALA A 33 -11.31 -28.78 -7.94
C ALA A 33 -11.77 -30.24 -7.67
N VAL A 34 -13.07 -30.45 -7.43
CA VAL A 34 -13.64 -31.80 -7.23
C VAL A 34 -13.48 -32.64 -8.48
N LEU A 35 -13.89 -32.13 -9.64
CA LEU A 35 -13.79 -32.87 -10.91
C LEU A 35 -12.33 -33.18 -11.29
N SER A 36 -11.42 -32.21 -11.14
CA SER A 36 -10.00 -32.44 -11.36
C SER A 36 -9.42 -33.53 -10.46
N SER A 37 -9.83 -33.55 -9.17
CA SER A 37 -9.40 -34.59 -8.22
C SER A 37 -9.91 -35.97 -8.60
N ILE A 38 -11.16 -36.08 -9.04
CA ILE A 38 -11.75 -37.34 -9.51
C ILE A 38 -11.05 -37.84 -10.77
N PHE A 39 -10.86 -36.98 -11.79
CA PHE A 39 -10.23 -37.37 -13.05
C PHE A 39 -8.77 -37.77 -12.85
N SER A 40 -8.03 -37.02 -12.03
CA SER A 40 -6.65 -37.34 -11.66
C SER A 40 -6.50 -38.72 -10.99
N THR A 41 -7.50 -39.13 -10.16
CA THR A 41 -7.51 -40.41 -9.49
C THR A 41 -8.03 -41.52 -10.40
N ALA A 42 -8.95 -41.22 -11.31
CA ALA A 42 -9.49 -42.17 -12.28
C ALA A 42 -8.46 -42.66 -13.31
N GLN A 43 -7.47 -41.80 -13.66
CA GLN A 43 -6.42 -42.16 -14.64
C GLN A 43 -5.61 -43.40 -14.22
N PRO A 44 -5.00 -43.49 -13.02
CA PRO A 44 -4.32 -44.71 -12.56
C PRO A 44 -5.25 -45.93 -12.50
N TYR A 45 -6.52 -45.72 -12.15
CA TYR A 45 -7.50 -46.80 -12.11
C TYR A 45 -7.79 -47.38 -13.51
N LEU A 46 -7.95 -46.50 -14.53
CA LEU A 46 -8.12 -46.96 -15.92
C LEU A 46 -6.87 -47.66 -16.45
N ILE A 47 -5.67 -47.24 -16.06
CA ILE A 47 -4.43 -47.96 -16.39
C ILE A 47 -4.41 -49.34 -15.78
N LYS A 48 -4.87 -49.47 -14.50
CA LYS A 48 -5.08 -50.80 -13.89
C LYS A 48 -6.00 -51.66 -14.76
N VAL A 49 -7.17 -51.14 -15.14
CA VAL A 49 -8.12 -51.88 -16.02
C VAL A 49 -7.49 -52.24 -17.34
N ALA A 50 -6.69 -51.35 -17.94
CA ALA A 50 -5.96 -51.63 -19.19
C ALA A 50 -4.98 -52.81 -19.03
N ILE A 51 -4.24 -52.86 -17.92
CA ILE A 51 -3.29 -53.93 -17.64
C ILE A 51 -4.03 -55.27 -17.43
N ASP A 52 -5.01 -55.31 -16.54
CA ASP A 52 -5.65 -56.54 -16.09
C ASP A 52 -6.62 -57.11 -17.12
N SER A 53 -7.42 -56.26 -17.80
CA SER A 53 -8.50 -56.71 -18.67
C SER A 53 -8.11 -56.77 -20.16
N TYR A 54 -7.02 -56.09 -20.60
CA TYR A 54 -6.70 -56.01 -22.00
C TYR A 54 -5.25 -56.41 -22.34
N ILE A 55 -4.25 -55.94 -21.54
CA ILE A 55 -2.83 -56.27 -21.82
C ILE A 55 -2.53 -57.69 -21.42
N THR A 56 -2.88 -58.11 -20.20
CA THR A 56 -2.63 -59.47 -19.70
C THR A 56 -3.33 -60.55 -20.54
N PRO A 57 -4.62 -60.39 -20.92
CA PRO A 57 -5.31 -61.31 -21.81
C PRO A 57 -4.95 -61.15 -23.30
N LYS A 58 -4.10 -60.20 -23.69
CA LYS A 58 -3.69 -59.88 -25.06
C LYS A 58 -4.86 -59.46 -25.99
N ASN A 59 -5.86 -58.74 -25.44
CA ASN A 59 -6.98 -58.21 -26.22
C ASN A 59 -6.65 -56.85 -26.85
N TYR A 60 -6.27 -56.88 -28.12
CA TYR A 60 -5.84 -55.67 -28.85
C TYR A 60 -6.97 -54.65 -29.04
N ASP A 61 -8.17 -55.08 -29.44
CA ASP A 61 -9.28 -54.19 -29.74
C ASP A 61 -9.75 -53.46 -28.48
N GLY A 62 -9.80 -54.19 -27.34
CA GLY A 62 -10.10 -53.57 -26.05
C GLY A 62 -9.02 -52.59 -25.58
N LEU A 63 -7.75 -52.89 -25.86
CA LEU A 63 -6.63 -51.99 -25.57
C LEU A 63 -6.73 -50.67 -26.33
N VAL A 64 -7.11 -50.72 -27.62
CA VAL A 64 -7.33 -49.50 -28.42
C VAL A 64 -8.47 -48.66 -27.84
N LEU A 65 -9.58 -49.30 -27.48
CA LEU A 65 -10.73 -48.59 -26.87
C LEU A 65 -10.35 -47.89 -25.57
N ILE A 66 -9.72 -48.60 -24.62
CA ILE A 66 -9.34 -48.02 -23.31
C ILE A 66 -8.32 -46.88 -23.47
N THR A 67 -7.45 -46.98 -24.52
CA THR A 67 -6.49 -45.91 -24.82
C THR A 67 -7.22 -44.61 -25.24
N TYR A 68 -8.25 -44.70 -26.09
CA TYR A 68 -9.07 -43.53 -26.43
C TYR A 68 -9.79 -42.94 -25.17
N VAL A 69 -10.29 -43.79 -24.28
CA VAL A 69 -10.89 -43.37 -23.03
C VAL A 69 -9.87 -42.66 -22.13
N LEU A 70 -8.65 -43.20 -22.02
CA LEU A 70 -7.55 -42.58 -21.26
C LEU A 70 -7.17 -41.20 -21.81
N VAL A 71 -7.05 -41.07 -23.13
CA VAL A 71 -6.75 -39.80 -23.79
C VAL A 71 -7.90 -38.81 -23.55
N GLY A 72 -9.16 -39.23 -23.66
CA GLY A 72 -10.32 -38.40 -23.36
C GLY A 72 -10.36 -37.93 -21.92
N LEU A 73 -10.06 -38.82 -20.96
CA LEU A 73 -9.99 -38.49 -19.54
C LEU A 73 -8.84 -37.49 -19.25
N LEU A 74 -7.66 -37.70 -19.86
CA LEU A 74 -6.53 -36.80 -19.71
C LEU A 74 -6.86 -35.39 -20.21
N LEU A 75 -7.50 -35.28 -21.38
CA LEU A 75 -7.94 -34.00 -21.92
C LEU A 75 -8.97 -33.32 -21.00
N ALA A 76 -9.90 -34.11 -20.44
CA ALA A 76 -10.87 -33.61 -19.48
C ALA A 76 -10.20 -33.13 -18.17
N GLU A 77 -9.22 -33.90 -17.65
CA GLU A 77 -8.45 -33.50 -16.46
C GLU A 77 -7.70 -32.18 -16.69
N VAL A 78 -6.97 -32.07 -17.80
CA VAL A 78 -6.22 -30.86 -18.16
C VAL A 78 -7.16 -29.66 -18.30
N LEU A 79 -8.33 -29.85 -18.93
CA LEU A 79 -9.34 -28.80 -19.03
C LEU A 79 -9.85 -28.36 -17.67
N MET A 80 -10.20 -29.29 -16.79
CA MET A 80 -10.67 -28.98 -15.43
C MET A 80 -9.58 -28.29 -14.61
N GLN A 81 -8.34 -28.72 -14.71
CA GLN A 81 -7.21 -28.07 -14.05
C GLN A 81 -6.96 -26.66 -14.57
N PHE A 82 -7.06 -26.46 -15.90
CA PHE A 82 -6.98 -25.13 -16.50
C PHE A 82 -8.09 -24.22 -15.97
N LEU A 83 -9.36 -24.67 -16.01
CA LEU A 83 -10.49 -23.90 -15.53
C LEU A 83 -10.37 -23.57 -14.02
N PHE A 84 -9.96 -24.54 -13.23
CA PHE A 84 -9.67 -24.36 -11.80
C PHE A 84 -8.63 -23.26 -11.58
N SER A 85 -7.47 -23.38 -12.23
CA SER A 85 -6.37 -22.42 -12.08
C SER A 85 -6.77 -21.02 -12.57
N TYR A 86 -7.42 -20.93 -13.73
CA TYR A 86 -7.84 -19.65 -14.30
C TYR A 86 -8.85 -18.94 -13.39
N PHE A 87 -9.95 -19.61 -13.01
CA PHE A 87 -11.01 -18.99 -12.23
C PHE A 87 -10.60 -18.73 -10.78
N SER A 88 -9.73 -19.55 -10.19
CA SER A 88 -9.17 -19.32 -8.85
C SER A 88 -8.34 -18.03 -8.84
N ASN A 89 -7.43 -17.87 -9.81
CA ASN A 89 -6.62 -16.66 -9.93
C ASN A 89 -7.47 -15.43 -10.31
N TRP A 90 -8.43 -15.58 -11.22
CA TRP A 90 -9.37 -14.51 -11.57
C TRP A 90 -10.15 -14.00 -10.36
N LEU A 91 -10.66 -14.92 -9.54
CA LEU A 91 -11.37 -14.56 -8.29
C LEU A 91 -10.45 -13.81 -7.33
N GLY A 92 -9.22 -14.30 -7.13
CA GLY A 92 -8.21 -13.65 -6.29
C GLY A 92 -7.94 -12.22 -6.74
N GLN A 93 -7.64 -12.01 -8.03
CA GLN A 93 -7.35 -10.69 -8.59
C GLN A 93 -8.56 -9.73 -8.53
N THR A 94 -9.76 -10.26 -8.70
CA THR A 94 -10.99 -9.46 -8.62
C THR A 94 -11.26 -8.99 -7.20
N VAL A 95 -11.10 -9.85 -6.20
CA VAL A 95 -11.22 -9.49 -4.78
C VAL A 95 -10.17 -8.46 -4.38
N ILE A 96 -8.90 -8.63 -4.84
CA ILE A 96 -7.84 -7.65 -4.59
C ILE A 96 -8.20 -6.29 -5.17
N ARG A 97 -8.68 -6.26 -6.42
CA ARG A 97 -9.11 -5.01 -7.06
C ARG A 97 -10.13 -4.27 -6.19
N ASP A 98 -11.15 -4.98 -5.71
CA ASP A 98 -12.23 -4.37 -4.94
C ASP A 98 -11.74 -3.88 -3.56
N ILE A 99 -10.89 -4.65 -2.86
CA ILE A 99 -10.29 -4.22 -1.60
C ILE A 99 -9.37 -3.01 -1.82
N ARG A 100 -8.53 -3.02 -2.88
CA ARG A 100 -7.62 -1.92 -3.21
C ARG A 100 -8.35 -0.63 -3.51
N GLN A 101 -9.42 -0.71 -4.30
CA GLN A 101 -10.26 0.45 -4.61
C GLN A 101 -10.88 1.03 -3.34
N ARG A 102 -11.43 0.18 -2.47
CA ARG A 102 -12.03 0.62 -1.20
C ARG A 102 -10.99 1.20 -0.25
N LEU A 103 -9.80 0.62 -0.18
CA LEU A 103 -8.71 1.15 0.64
C LEU A 103 -8.26 2.53 0.14
N PHE A 104 -8.10 2.68 -1.19
CA PHE A 104 -7.70 3.95 -1.77
C PHE A 104 -8.75 5.05 -1.58
N ASP A 105 -10.04 4.74 -1.80
CA ASP A 105 -11.14 5.67 -1.50
C ASP A 105 -11.17 6.09 -0.03
N HIS A 106 -10.96 5.14 0.89
CA HIS A 106 -10.87 5.41 2.33
C HIS A 106 -9.70 6.33 2.67
N LEU A 107 -8.51 6.08 2.11
CA LEU A 107 -7.33 6.92 2.31
C LEU A 107 -7.53 8.33 1.76
N LEU A 108 -8.19 8.50 0.60
CA LEU A 108 -8.49 9.82 0.05
C LEU A 108 -9.41 10.66 0.94
N ARG A 109 -10.23 10.02 1.79
CA ARG A 109 -11.16 10.68 2.71
C ARG A 109 -10.65 10.75 4.14
N ALA A 110 -9.48 10.22 4.41
CA ALA A 110 -8.89 10.23 5.75
C ALA A 110 -8.46 11.65 6.15
N LYS A 111 -8.64 11.99 7.45
CA LYS A 111 -8.19 13.26 8.01
C LYS A 111 -6.68 13.38 7.97
N MET A 112 -6.17 14.61 7.88
CA MET A 112 -4.73 14.91 7.91
C MET A 112 -4.03 14.31 9.13
N ARG A 113 -4.69 14.30 10.29
CA ARG A 113 -4.21 13.69 11.54
C ARG A 113 -3.83 12.20 11.39
N TYR A 114 -4.47 11.48 10.47
CA TYR A 114 -4.11 10.10 10.16
C TYR A 114 -2.75 10.01 9.46
N PHE A 115 -2.50 10.93 8.51
CA PHE A 115 -1.23 10.99 7.77
C PHE A 115 -0.06 11.48 8.63
N ASP A 116 -0.30 12.36 9.62
CA ASP A 116 0.72 12.78 10.58
C ASP A 116 1.24 11.62 11.43
N LYS A 117 0.36 10.68 11.77
CA LYS A 117 0.70 9.49 12.57
C LYS A 117 1.21 8.31 11.75
N SER A 118 1.02 8.34 10.44
CA SER A 118 1.27 7.22 9.54
C SER A 118 2.35 7.55 8.53
N SER A 119 3.43 6.78 8.48
CA SER A 119 4.45 6.94 7.43
C SER A 119 3.86 6.62 6.06
N ILE A 120 4.06 7.51 5.09
CA ILE A 120 3.61 7.34 3.69
C ILE A 120 4.13 6.01 3.11
N GLY A 121 5.39 5.64 3.38
CA GLY A 121 5.97 4.37 2.92
C GLY A 121 5.23 3.14 3.46
N VAL A 122 4.72 3.22 4.70
CA VAL A 122 3.88 2.16 5.29
C VAL A 122 2.55 2.08 4.53
N LEU A 123 1.88 3.19 4.26
CA LEU A 123 0.60 3.21 3.53
C LEU A 123 0.75 2.67 2.11
N VAL A 124 1.81 3.05 1.40
CA VAL A 124 2.13 2.50 0.08
C VAL A 124 2.35 0.99 0.16
N THR A 125 3.11 0.51 1.15
CA THR A 125 3.31 -0.94 1.37
C THR A 125 1.98 -1.67 1.60
N ARG A 126 1.03 -1.08 2.34
CA ARG A 126 -0.31 -1.63 2.54
C ARG A 126 -1.12 -1.70 1.24
N ALA A 127 -1.09 -0.60 0.46
CA ALA A 127 -1.86 -0.49 -0.77
C ALA A 127 -1.32 -1.34 -1.94
N VAL A 128 -0.03 -1.70 -1.92
CA VAL A 128 0.62 -2.46 -2.98
C VAL A 128 1.01 -3.86 -2.50
N ASN A 129 2.00 -3.97 -1.62
CA ASN A 129 2.60 -5.26 -1.27
C ASN A 129 1.68 -6.14 -0.41
N ASP A 130 0.98 -5.55 0.58
CA ASP A 130 0.04 -6.31 1.41
C ASP A 130 -1.17 -6.78 0.57
N MET A 131 -1.59 -6.02 -0.48
CA MET A 131 -2.61 -6.46 -1.42
C MET A 131 -2.20 -7.70 -2.21
N GLU A 132 -0.96 -7.78 -2.67
CA GLU A 132 -0.44 -8.97 -3.36
C GLU A 132 -0.46 -10.19 -2.43
N ARG A 133 -0.03 -10.01 -1.17
CA ARG A 133 -0.10 -11.07 -0.15
C ARG A 133 -1.53 -11.55 0.14
N ILE A 134 -2.50 -10.64 0.14
CA ILE A 134 -3.92 -11.02 0.25
C ILE A 134 -4.35 -11.87 -0.94
N GLY A 135 -3.87 -11.52 -2.14
CA GLY A 135 -4.15 -12.29 -3.35
C GLY A 135 -3.65 -13.72 -3.30
N GLU A 136 -2.46 -13.92 -2.73
CA GLU A 136 -1.89 -15.26 -2.54
C GLU A 136 -2.79 -16.19 -1.69
N ILE A 137 -3.64 -15.63 -0.79
CA ILE A 137 -4.62 -16.43 -0.02
C ILE A 137 -5.57 -17.17 -0.97
N PHE A 138 -6.06 -16.48 -1.99
CA PHE A 138 -7.05 -17.03 -2.92
C PHE A 138 -6.41 -17.87 -4.03
N SER A 139 -5.31 -17.38 -4.63
CA SER A 139 -4.70 -18.03 -5.79
C SER A 139 -3.94 -19.32 -5.43
N SER A 140 -2.98 -19.24 -4.52
CA SER A 140 -2.08 -20.36 -4.17
C SER A 140 -2.29 -20.92 -2.77
N GLY A 141 -3.08 -20.24 -1.93
CA GLY A 141 -3.33 -20.64 -0.55
C GLY A 141 -4.56 -21.54 -0.40
N LEU A 142 -5.72 -20.90 -0.23
CA LEU A 142 -6.95 -21.57 0.21
C LEU A 142 -7.46 -22.62 -0.78
N PHE A 143 -7.59 -22.25 -2.06
CA PHE A 143 -8.18 -23.13 -3.07
C PHE A 143 -7.28 -24.29 -3.42
N GLU A 144 -5.98 -24.06 -3.57
CA GLU A 144 -5.04 -25.15 -3.86
C GLU A 144 -4.89 -26.10 -2.67
N MET A 145 -4.82 -25.58 -1.42
CA MET A 145 -4.79 -26.46 -0.24
C MET A 145 -6.07 -27.28 -0.11
N ALA A 146 -7.24 -26.66 -0.35
CA ALA A 146 -8.51 -27.38 -0.32
C ALA A 146 -8.57 -28.47 -1.42
N SER A 147 -8.10 -28.15 -2.63
CA SER A 147 -8.02 -29.12 -3.74
C SER A 147 -7.05 -30.26 -3.42
N ASP A 148 -5.87 -29.96 -2.86
CA ASP A 148 -4.89 -30.96 -2.45
C ASP A 148 -5.44 -31.90 -1.37
N LEU A 149 -6.12 -31.34 -0.35
CA LEU A 149 -6.76 -32.14 0.71
C LEU A 149 -7.90 -33.03 0.15
N LEU A 150 -8.71 -32.47 -0.75
CA LEU A 150 -9.76 -33.20 -1.43
C LEU A 150 -9.19 -34.37 -2.26
N LYS A 151 -8.12 -34.11 -3.04
CA LYS A 151 -7.43 -35.13 -3.81
C LYS A 151 -6.87 -36.24 -2.92
N MET A 152 -6.23 -35.88 -1.81
CA MET A 152 -5.75 -36.86 -0.84
C MET A 152 -6.90 -37.73 -0.28
N LEU A 153 -8.05 -37.13 0.04
CA LEU A 153 -9.23 -37.83 0.53
C LEU A 153 -9.76 -38.81 -0.52
N VAL A 154 -9.91 -38.36 -1.77
CA VAL A 154 -10.39 -39.23 -2.86
C VAL A 154 -9.42 -40.39 -3.09
N ILE A 155 -8.12 -40.14 -3.16
CA ILE A 155 -7.09 -41.19 -3.28
C ILE A 155 -7.19 -42.17 -2.12
N THR A 156 -7.30 -41.69 -0.87
CA THR A 156 -7.43 -42.54 0.33
C THR A 156 -8.63 -43.46 0.22
N VAL A 157 -9.81 -42.91 -0.11
CA VAL A 157 -11.04 -43.72 -0.25
C VAL A 157 -10.86 -44.79 -1.32
N VAL A 158 -10.32 -44.43 -2.49
CA VAL A 158 -10.10 -45.37 -3.59
C VAL A 158 -9.13 -46.48 -3.18
N MET A 159 -8.01 -46.15 -2.52
CA MET A 159 -7.05 -47.15 -2.05
C MET A 159 -7.67 -48.15 -1.07
N PHE A 160 -8.43 -47.67 -0.08
CA PHE A 160 -9.07 -48.54 0.91
C PHE A 160 -10.21 -49.40 0.34
N VAL A 161 -10.93 -48.92 -0.66
CA VAL A 161 -12.01 -49.67 -1.33
C VAL A 161 -11.44 -50.79 -2.21
N ILE A 162 -10.29 -50.55 -2.85
CA ILE A 162 -9.69 -51.57 -3.77
C ILE A 162 -8.94 -52.65 -3.00
N ASP A 163 -8.03 -52.26 -2.12
CA ASP A 163 -7.28 -53.19 -1.27
C ASP A 163 -6.83 -52.49 0.02
N TRP A 164 -7.52 -52.81 1.13
CA TRP A 164 -7.22 -52.22 2.43
C TRP A 164 -5.85 -52.60 2.98
N LYS A 165 -5.30 -53.81 2.61
CA LYS A 165 -3.98 -54.26 3.07
C LYS A 165 -2.87 -53.44 2.42
N LEU A 166 -2.91 -53.30 1.11
CA LEU A 166 -1.94 -52.45 0.37
C LEU A 166 -2.09 -50.96 0.75
N ALA A 167 -3.33 -50.53 1.06
CA ALA A 167 -3.56 -49.18 1.57
C ALA A 167 -2.83 -48.97 2.90
N LEU A 168 -2.96 -49.86 3.87
CA LEU A 168 -2.26 -49.79 5.15
C LEU A 168 -0.74 -49.79 4.98
N ILE A 169 -0.22 -50.62 4.08
CA ILE A 169 1.22 -50.66 3.75
C ILE A 169 1.69 -49.29 3.19
N SER A 170 0.91 -48.71 2.29
CA SER A 170 1.20 -47.38 1.71
C SER A 170 1.20 -46.30 2.78
N TYR A 171 0.31 -46.37 3.78
CA TYR A 171 0.26 -45.44 4.88
C TYR A 171 1.30 -45.69 5.98
N ALA A 172 1.94 -46.85 6.02
CA ALA A 172 2.92 -47.19 7.06
C ALA A 172 4.13 -46.26 7.12
N THR A 173 4.52 -45.67 5.96
CA THR A 173 5.62 -44.73 5.87
C THR A 173 5.20 -43.27 6.16
N MET A 174 3.90 -42.96 6.18
CA MET A 174 3.37 -41.61 6.35
C MET A 174 3.75 -40.97 7.71
N PRO A 175 3.67 -41.68 8.87
CA PRO A 175 4.10 -41.10 10.14
C PRO A 175 5.57 -40.67 10.14
N LEU A 176 6.44 -41.42 9.48
CA LEU A 176 7.86 -41.12 9.35
C LEU A 176 8.06 -39.84 8.52
N ILE A 177 7.39 -39.74 7.38
CA ILE A 177 7.45 -38.55 6.50
C ILE A 177 6.91 -37.33 7.24
N LEU A 178 5.80 -37.46 7.98
CA LEU A 178 5.25 -36.34 8.77
C LEU A 178 6.20 -35.89 9.89
N TYR A 179 6.91 -36.82 10.54
CA TYR A 179 7.92 -36.49 11.54
C TYR A 179 9.07 -35.69 10.95
N PHE A 180 9.66 -36.14 9.83
CA PHE A 180 10.73 -35.44 9.14
C PHE A 180 10.28 -34.08 8.59
N THR A 181 9.05 -34.00 8.07
CA THR A 181 8.48 -32.72 7.60
C THR A 181 8.37 -31.71 8.75
N ARG A 182 7.89 -32.15 9.94
CA ARG A 182 7.83 -31.26 11.13
C ARG A 182 9.20 -30.83 11.62
N TRP A 183 10.16 -31.74 11.62
CA TRP A 183 11.55 -31.42 11.98
C TRP A 183 12.13 -30.40 11.01
N PHE A 184 11.99 -30.63 9.71
CA PHE A 184 12.41 -29.71 8.66
C PHE A 184 11.77 -28.33 8.82
N GLN A 185 10.44 -28.25 8.99
CA GLN A 185 9.73 -26.99 9.17
C GLN A 185 10.27 -26.17 10.34
N ARG A 186 10.56 -26.81 11.48
CA ARG A 186 11.12 -26.15 12.67
C ARG A 186 12.52 -25.61 12.40
N SER A 187 13.38 -26.44 11.82
CA SER A 187 14.78 -26.09 11.51
C SER A 187 14.83 -24.98 10.46
N MET A 188 14.01 -25.07 9.43
CA MET A 188 13.92 -24.08 8.36
C MET A 188 13.40 -22.74 8.89
N LYS A 189 12.37 -22.75 9.77
CA LYS A 189 11.88 -21.53 10.42
C LYS A 189 12.99 -20.79 11.19
N ALA A 190 13.80 -21.52 11.94
CA ALA A 190 14.93 -20.94 12.67
C ALA A 190 16.00 -20.36 11.71
N ALA A 191 16.36 -21.10 10.64
CA ALA A 191 17.29 -20.64 9.63
C ALA A 191 16.78 -19.39 8.89
N PHE A 192 15.51 -19.34 8.53
CA PHE A 192 14.94 -18.14 7.89
C PHE A 192 14.88 -16.91 8.79
N VAL A 193 14.74 -17.06 10.10
CA VAL A 193 14.86 -15.93 11.04
C VAL A 193 16.28 -15.37 11.00
N GLU A 194 17.30 -16.23 10.97
CA GLU A 194 18.69 -15.83 10.85
C GLU A 194 18.98 -15.12 9.52
N VAL A 195 18.50 -15.69 8.40
CA VAL A 195 18.59 -15.05 7.07
C VAL A 195 17.95 -13.66 7.07
N ARG A 196 16.74 -13.51 7.61
CA ARG A 196 16.06 -12.20 7.66
C ARG A 196 16.84 -11.18 8.47
N HIS A 197 17.43 -11.60 9.57
CA HIS A 197 18.28 -10.74 10.40
C HIS A 197 19.48 -10.25 9.60
N GLU A 198 20.21 -11.15 8.93
CA GLU A 198 21.39 -10.77 8.15
C GLU A 198 21.03 -9.96 6.89
N VAL A 199 19.88 -10.22 6.24
CA VAL A 199 19.36 -9.38 5.14
C VAL A 199 19.02 -7.97 5.65
N ALA A 200 18.41 -7.84 6.82
CA ALA A 200 18.13 -6.53 7.41
C ALA A 200 19.41 -5.75 7.72
N ASN A 201 20.42 -6.42 8.30
CA ASN A 201 21.73 -5.84 8.56
C ASN A 201 22.41 -5.35 7.27
N LEU A 202 22.37 -6.18 6.21
CA LEU A 202 22.94 -5.85 4.91
C LEU A 202 22.24 -4.65 4.27
N ASN A 203 20.91 -4.65 4.26
CA ASN A 203 20.12 -3.55 3.70
C ASN A 203 20.36 -2.24 4.45
N SER A 204 20.35 -2.26 5.78
CA SER A 204 20.61 -1.08 6.60
C SER A 204 22.01 -0.52 6.33
N PHE A 205 23.02 -1.41 6.27
CA PHE A 205 24.40 -1.00 5.97
C PHE A 205 24.51 -0.34 4.59
N VAL A 206 23.96 -0.99 3.54
CA VAL A 206 24.03 -0.48 2.17
C VAL A 206 23.28 0.84 2.05
N GLN A 207 22.06 0.93 2.60
CA GLN A 207 21.26 2.15 2.56
C GLN A 207 21.98 3.33 3.23
N GLU A 208 22.57 3.11 4.41
CA GLU A 208 23.28 4.14 5.15
C GLU A 208 24.52 4.63 4.38
N ARG A 209 25.32 3.69 3.81
CA ARG A 209 26.56 4.03 3.08
C ARG A 209 26.28 4.69 1.73
N ILE A 210 25.24 4.26 1.01
CA ILE A 210 24.85 4.93 -0.25
C ILE A 210 24.30 6.33 0.03
N SER A 211 23.48 6.50 1.08
CA SER A 211 22.98 7.82 1.48
C SER A 211 24.12 8.75 1.92
N GLY A 212 25.13 8.21 2.61
CA GLY A 212 26.31 8.93 3.08
C GLY A 212 27.52 8.89 2.14
N ILE A 213 27.37 8.48 0.87
CA ILE A 213 28.52 8.22 -0.04
C ILE A 213 29.45 9.42 -0.18
N LYS A 214 28.92 10.64 -0.24
CA LYS A 214 29.74 11.87 -0.31
C LYS A 214 30.67 12.01 0.90
N VAL A 215 30.17 11.67 2.10
CA VAL A 215 30.99 11.73 3.32
C VAL A 215 32.10 10.67 3.26
N LEU A 216 31.78 9.44 2.86
CA LEU A 216 32.78 8.37 2.74
C LEU A 216 33.89 8.72 1.76
N GLN A 217 33.55 9.29 0.60
CA GLN A 217 34.52 9.72 -0.40
C GLN A 217 35.35 10.93 0.07
N LEU A 218 34.72 11.91 0.74
CA LEU A 218 35.44 13.08 1.28
C LEU A 218 36.49 12.68 2.32
N PHE A 219 36.25 11.61 3.09
CA PHE A 219 37.16 11.13 4.12
C PHE A 219 37.98 9.91 3.68
N ALA A 220 37.93 9.50 2.39
CA ALA A 220 38.65 8.38 1.80
C ALA A 220 38.53 7.05 2.59
N GLN A 221 37.25 6.74 3.03
CA GLN A 221 36.95 5.56 3.85
C GLN A 221 36.47 4.34 3.04
N GLU A 222 36.52 4.39 1.70
CA GLU A 222 35.94 3.36 0.83
C GLU A 222 36.51 1.97 1.09
N LYS A 223 37.83 1.89 1.33
CA LYS A 223 38.51 0.62 1.55
C LYS A 223 38.10 -0.03 2.89
N GLU A 224 37.96 0.77 3.93
CA GLU A 224 37.57 0.28 5.24
C GLU A 224 36.13 -0.16 5.28
N GLU A 225 35.22 0.61 4.64
CA GLU A 225 33.81 0.24 4.53
C GLU A 225 33.62 -1.00 3.65
N LEU A 226 34.42 -1.20 2.62
CA LEU A 226 34.41 -2.44 1.83
C LEU A 226 34.76 -3.66 2.70
N GLU A 227 35.76 -3.56 3.58
CA GLU A 227 36.10 -4.67 4.48
C GLU A 227 35.02 -4.95 5.52
N ARG A 228 34.31 -3.91 5.99
CA ARG A 228 33.13 -4.07 6.85
C ARG A 228 31.99 -4.77 6.09
N PHE A 229 31.74 -4.34 4.86
CA PHE A 229 30.74 -4.96 3.98
C PHE A 229 31.03 -6.44 3.74
N LYS A 230 32.26 -6.82 3.45
CA LYS A 230 32.67 -8.22 3.24
C LYS A 230 32.32 -9.10 4.45
N LYS A 231 32.52 -8.60 5.68
CA LYS A 231 32.19 -9.34 6.91
C LYS A 231 30.68 -9.56 7.05
N ILE A 232 29.87 -8.53 6.75
CA ILE A 232 28.39 -8.63 6.79
C ILE A 232 27.91 -9.61 5.70
N ASN A 233 28.44 -9.47 4.49
CA ASN A 233 28.08 -10.33 3.36
C ASN A 233 28.47 -11.81 3.59
N GLU A 234 29.58 -12.07 4.27
CA GLU A 234 29.96 -13.44 4.65
C GLU A 234 28.97 -14.05 5.66
N LYS A 235 28.52 -13.29 6.67
CA LYS A 235 27.46 -13.75 7.60
C LYS A 235 26.15 -14.04 6.87
N HIS A 236 25.76 -13.17 5.95
CA HIS A 236 24.58 -13.38 5.10
C HIS A 236 24.70 -14.67 4.27
N LYS A 237 25.87 -14.90 3.65
CA LYS A 237 26.15 -16.15 2.93
C LYS A 237 26.04 -17.38 3.85
N GLN A 238 26.59 -17.34 5.06
CA GLN A 238 26.54 -18.45 6.01
C GLN A 238 25.09 -18.77 6.43
N ALA A 239 24.27 -17.75 6.67
CA ALA A 239 22.85 -17.93 6.98
C ALA A 239 22.10 -18.62 5.82
N TRP A 240 22.37 -18.22 4.57
CA TRP A 240 21.79 -18.86 3.39
C TRP A 240 22.28 -20.29 3.18
N LEU A 241 23.58 -20.58 3.37
CA LEU A 241 24.12 -21.94 3.26
C LEU A 241 23.44 -22.90 4.25
N LYS A 242 23.12 -22.42 5.45
CA LYS A 242 22.37 -23.21 6.43
C LYS A 242 20.95 -23.56 5.94
N THR A 243 20.28 -22.62 5.31
CA THR A 243 18.97 -22.85 4.67
C THR A 243 19.08 -23.86 3.53
N ILE A 244 20.08 -23.71 2.66
CA ILE A 244 20.37 -24.63 1.55
C ILE A 244 20.64 -26.02 2.09
N TRP A 245 21.41 -26.15 3.16
CA TRP A 245 21.70 -27.45 3.81
C TRP A 245 20.42 -28.19 4.23
N TYR A 246 19.49 -27.52 4.92
CA TYR A 246 18.23 -28.14 5.30
C TYR A 246 17.39 -28.55 4.09
N ASN A 247 17.32 -27.70 3.06
CA ASN A 247 16.61 -28.03 1.81
C ASN A 247 17.23 -29.25 1.10
N SER A 248 18.55 -29.31 1.04
CA SER A 248 19.29 -30.38 0.37
C SER A 248 19.11 -31.75 1.04
N ILE A 249 18.76 -31.77 2.34
CA ILE A 249 18.46 -33.00 3.05
C ILE A 249 16.99 -33.37 2.95
N PHE A 250 16.09 -32.37 2.99
CA PHE A 250 14.64 -32.61 3.06
C PHE A 250 14.07 -33.31 1.81
N PHE A 251 14.44 -32.82 0.63
CA PHE A 251 13.89 -33.39 -0.61
C PHE A 251 14.28 -34.86 -0.83
N PRO A 252 15.55 -35.27 -0.69
CA PRO A 252 15.94 -36.67 -0.79
C PRO A 252 15.27 -37.58 0.26
N ILE A 253 15.06 -37.09 1.50
CA ILE A 253 14.35 -37.87 2.53
C ILE A 253 12.90 -38.12 2.11
N GLY A 254 12.22 -37.13 1.55
CA GLY A 254 10.88 -37.29 1.01
C GLY A 254 10.83 -38.34 -0.11
N ASP A 255 11.80 -38.29 -1.04
CA ASP A 255 11.90 -39.25 -2.13
C ASP A 255 12.25 -40.67 -1.66
N LEU A 256 13.12 -40.80 -0.65
CA LEU A 256 13.39 -42.08 0.03
C LEU A 256 12.13 -42.66 0.66
N GLY A 257 11.31 -41.84 1.34
CA GLY A 257 10.04 -42.29 1.92
C GLY A 257 9.08 -42.87 0.88
N ILE A 258 8.95 -42.19 -0.27
CA ILE A 258 8.15 -42.70 -1.40
C ILE A 258 8.75 -43.99 -1.96
N SER A 259 10.07 -44.06 -2.15
CA SER A 259 10.75 -45.24 -2.68
C SER A 259 10.61 -46.46 -1.76
N ILE A 260 10.67 -46.24 -0.44
CA ILE A 260 10.41 -47.31 0.56
C ILE A 260 8.96 -47.76 0.44
N THR A 261 7.99 -46.86 0.32
CA THR A 261 6.58 -47.20 0.11
C THR A 261 6.41 -48.05 -1.15
N ILE A 262 7.00 -47.68 -2.26
CA ILE A 262 6.95 -48.42 -3.52
C ILE A 262 7.58 -49.83 -3.33
N ALA A 263 8.74 -49.91 -2.69
CA ALA A 263 9.41 -51.18 -2.44
C ALA A 263 8.53 -52.13 -1.58
N LEU A 264 7.85 -51.58 -0.55
CA LEU A 264 6.90 -52.36 0.28
C LEU A 264 5.68 -52.81 -0.53
N ILE A 265 5.11 -51.92 -1.38
CA ILE A 265 3.98 -52.30 -2.26
C ILE A 265 4.39 -53.43 -3.21
N VAL A 266 5.56 -53.30 -3.86
CA VAL A 266 6.07 -54.36 -4.76
C VAL A 266 6.35 -55.66 -4.02
N TRP A 267 6.95 -55.61 -2.84
CA TRP A 267 7.25 -56.79 -2.04
C TRP A 267 5.98 -57.52 -1.56
N PHE A 268 5.07 -56.79 -0.90
CA PHE A 268 3.86 -57.42 -0.35
C PHE A 268 2.84 -57.73 -1.46
N GLY A 269 2.62 -56.85 -2.41
CA GLY A 269 1.74 -57.06 -3.57
C GLY A 269 2.25 -58.16 -4.48
N GLY A 270 3.58 -58.20 -4.75
CA GLY A 270 4.20 -59.24 -5.51
C GLY A 270 4.11 -60.63 -4.82
N ARG A 271 4.24 -60.67 -3.49
CA ARG A 271 4.05 -61.92 -2.73
C ARG A 271 2.62 -62.45 -2.84
N GLU A 272 1.62 -61.55 -2.72
CA GLU A 272 0.20 -61.95 -2.90
C GLU A 272 -0.04 -62.42 -4.34
N LEU A 273 0.50 -61.72 -5.36
CA LEU A 273 0.40 -62.12 -6.75
C LEU A 273 0.98 -63.51 -7.04
N ILE A 274 2.08 -63.91 -6.39
CA ILE A 274 2.70 -65.24 -6.54
C ILE A 274 1.89 -66.31 -5.82
N ASN A 275 1.31 -66.00 -4.69
CA ASN A 275 0.60 -66.97 -3.84
C ASN A 275 -0.89 -67.12 -4.22
N ASP A 276 -1.51 -66.08 -4.82
CA ASP A 276 -2.93 -66.06 -5.16
C ASP A 276 -3.07 -65.70 -6.66
N SER A 277 -3.54 -66.66 -7.45
CA SER A 277 -3.78 -66.46 -8.87
C SER A 277 -4.91 -65.46 -9.22
N VAL A 278 -5.64 -65.03 -8.23
CA VAL A 278 -6.73 -64.02 -8.36
C VAL A 278 -6.23 -62.59 -8.17
N TYR A 279 -4.98 -62.42 -7.72
CA TYR A 279 -4.42 -61.11 -7.47
C TYR A 279 -3.89 -60.46 -8.78
N ASP A 280 -4.34 -59.24 -9.07
CA ASP A 280 -4.07 -58.56 -10.33
C ASP A 280 -2.78 -57.74 -10.29
N LEU A 281 -1.96 -57.83 -11.37
CA LEU A 281 -0.76 -56.99 -11.55
C LEU A 281 -1.09 -55.50 -11.57
N GLY A 282 -2.24 -55.16 -12.14
CA GLY A 282 -2.72 -53.76 -12.19
C GLY A 282 -2.94 -53.13 -10.81
N ASN A 283 -3.25 -53.91 -9.76
CA ASN A 283 -3.34 -53.41 -8.41
C ASN A 283 -2.00 -52.87 -7.91
N ILE A 284 -0.91 -53.60 -8.15
CA ILE A 284 0.43 -53.13 -7.75
C ILE A 284 0.75 -51.80 -8.43
N PHE A 285 0.52 -51.74 -9.78
CA PHE A 285 0.76 -50.50 -10.55
C PHE A 285 -0.09 -49.34 -10.07
N LEU A 286 -1.38 -49.57 -9.81
CA LEU A 286 -2.31 -48.58 -9.28
C LEU A 286 -1.82 -47.99 -7.96
N PHE A 287 -1.44 -48.88 -7.01
CA PHE A 287 -0.99 -48.43 -5.69
C PHE A 287 0.33 -47.66 -5.73
N ILE A 288 1.25 -48.02 -6.65
CA ILE A 288 2.46 -47.23 -6.92
C ILE A 288 2.09 -45.81 -7.36
N GLN A 289 1.21 -45.69 -8.34
CA GLN A 289 0.79 -44.38 -8.90
C GLN A 289 0.02 -43.53 -7.87
N LEU A 290 -0.94 -44.14 -7.16
CA LEU A 290 -1.72 -43.46 -6.13
C LEU A 290 -0.84 -43.01 -4.95
N SER A 291 0.14 -43.83 -4.53
CA SER A 291 1.09 -43.43 -3.48
C SER A 291 1.93 -42.22 -3.88
N GLN A 292 2.43 -42.18 -5.13
CA GLN A 292 3.16 -41.00 -5.60
C GLN A 292 2.29 -39.74 -5.60
N GLN A 293 1.02 -39.85 -6.02
CA GLN A 293 0.09 -38.73 -5.99
C GLN A 293 -0.32 -38.31 -4.56
N LEU A 294 -0.40 -39.25 -3.61
CA LEU A 294 -0.76 -39.01 -2.21
C LEU A 294 0.31 -38.18 -1.48
N PHE A 295 1.59 -38.41 -1.76
CA PHE A 295 2.69 -37.76 -1.07
C PHE A 295 3.06 -36.38 -1.64
N ARG A 296 2.67 -36.06 -2.87
CA ARG A 296 2.96 -34.75 -3.51
C ARG A 296 2.40 -33.57 -2.69
N PRO A 297 1.11 -33.55 -2.28
CA PRO A 297 0.54 -32.43 -1.52
C PRO A 297 1.25 -32.17 -0.20
N LEU A 298 1.77 -33.23 0.47
CA LEU A 298 2.45 -33.09 1.76
C LEU A 298 3.69 -32.21 1.68
N ARG A 299 4.39 -32.21 0.53
CA ARG A 299 5.55 -31.35 0.28
C ARG A 299 5.17 -29.88 0.16
N HIS A 300 4.03 -29.58 -0.48
CA HIS A 300 3.59 -28.22 -0.78
C HIS A 300 2.79 -27.54 0.35
N ILE A 301 2.15 -28.36 1.25
CA ILE A 301 1.33 -27.82 2.33
C ILE A 301 2.10 -26.86 3.24
N ALA A 302 3.38 -27.15 3.50
CA ALA A 302 4.21 -26.30 4.37
C ALA A 302 4.39 -24.88 3.80
N ASP A 303 4.69 -24.78 2.51
CA ASP A 303 4.93 -23.49 1.83
C ASP A 303 3.62 -22.73 1.67
N LYS A 304 2.55 -23.42 1.28
CA LYS A 304 1.21 -22.84 1.12
C LYS A 304 0.62 -22.35 2.44
N PHE A 305 0.87 -23.06 3.54
CA PHE A 305 0.46 -22.61 4.87
C PHE A 305 1.14 -21.31 5.29
N ASN A 306 2.43 -21.16 4.98
CA ASN A 306 3.16 -19.92 5.23
C ASN A 306 2.60 -18.75 4.40
N ALA A 307 2.33 -18.96 3.11
CA ALA A 307 1.70 -17.95 2.25
C ALA A 307 0.33 -17.52 2.80
N LEU A 308 -0.50 -18.48 3.21
CA LEU A 308 -1.80 -18.21 3.82
C LEU A 308 -1.67 -17.40 5.12
N GLN A 309 -0.73 -17.74 6.00
CA GLN A 309 -0.48 -17.01 7.24
C GLN A 309 -0.03 -15.57 6.96
N MET A 310 0.90 -15.37 6.00
CA MET A 310 1.35 -14.03 5.61
C MET A 310 0.23 -13.20 5.00
N GLY A 311 -0.62 -13.81 4.20
CA GLY A 311 -1.79 -13.15 3.62
C GLY A 311 -2.82 -12.74 4.69
N VAL A 312 -3.07 -13.58 5.70
CA VAL A 312 -3.95 -13.22 6.84
C VAL A 312 -3.41 -12.03 7.61
N ILE A 313 -2.09 -12.01 7.92
CA ILE A 313 -1.44 -10.90 8.59
C ILE A 313 -1.53 -9.61 7.74
N ALA A 314 -1.34 -9.72 6.43
CA ALA A 314 -1.51 -8.59 5.51
C ALA A 314 -2.96 -8.07 5.51
N SER A 315 -3.94 -8.98 5.51
CA SER A 315 -5.36 -8.65 5.61
C SER A 315 -5.70 -7.91 6.90
N GLU A 316 -5.21 -8.38 8.05
CA GLU A 316 -5.41 -7.72 9.35
C GLU A 316 -4.92 -6.27 9.33
N ARG A 317 -3.77 -6.02 8.70
CA ARG A 317 -3.20 -4.67 8.58
C ARG A 317 -4.02 -3.76 7.68
N VAL A 318 -4.50 -4.29 6.55
CA VAL A 318 -5.32 -3.53 5.60
C VAL A 318 -6.68 -3.22 6.20
N PHE A 319 -7.33 -4.21 6.81
CA PHE A 319 -8.63 -4.00 7.43
C PHE A 319 -8.55 -3.09 8.66
N ALA A 320 -7.44 -3.09 9.40
CA ALA A 320 -7.23 -2.13 10.47
C ALA A 320 -7.29 -0.68 9.98
N ILE A 321 -6.86 -0.39 8.75
CA ILE A 321 -7.02 0.93 8.13
C ILE A 321 -8.49 1.19 7.80
N LEU A 322 -9.16 0.22 7.18
CA LEU A 322 -10.57 0.36 6.75
C LEU A 322 -11.55 0.49 7.93
N ASP A 323 -11.18 -0.06 9.11
CA ASP A 323 -12.00 -0.03 10.31
C ASP A 323 -11.80 1.27 11.14
N THR A 324 -10.88 2.17 10.73
CA THR A 324 -10.64 3.45 11.40
C THR A 324 -11.69 4.49 11.00
N ASP A 325 -12.94 4.32 11.43
CA ASP A 325 -14.04 5.25 11.16
C ASP A 325 -13.83 6.66 11.76
N ALA A 326 -13.03 6.75 12.83
CA ALA A 326 -12.78 8.01 13.54
C ALA A 326 -11.94 9.02 12.74
N ASP A 327 -11.27 8.56 11.67
CA ASP A 327 -10.34 9.37 10.90
C ASP A 327 -10.91 9.84 9.53
N THR A 328 -12.21 9.69 9.30
CA THR A 328 -12.86 10.26 8.11
C THR A 328 -13.33 11.70 8.36
N GLU A 329 -13.20 12.55 7.34
CA GLU A 329 -13.62 13.94 7.43
C GLU A 329 -15.14 14.05 7.62
N LYS A 330 -15.58 14.70 8.71
CA LYS A 330 -16.99 15.03 8.92
C LYS A 330 -17.41 16.06 7.87
N GLN A 331 -18.48 15.79 7.16
CA GLN A 331 -19.02 16.74 6.20
C GLN A 331 -20.18 17.53 6.81
N GLY A 332 -20.18 18.86 6.61
CA GLY A 332 -21.34 19.68 6.85
C GLY A 332 -22.43 19.47 5.78
N THR A 333 -23.53 20.15 5.92
CA THR A 333 -24.70 20.01 5.02
C THR A 333 -24.98 21.26 4.19
N LYS A 334 -24.39 22.42 4.55
CA LYS A 334 -24.58 23.69 3.83
C LYS A 334 -23.52 23.84 2.74
N GLU A 335 -23.86 24.50 1.66
CA GLU A 335 -22.90 24.91 0.63
C GLU A 335 -22.50 26.37 0.86
N LEU A 336 -21.19 26.64 0.79
CA LEU A 336 -20.66 28.01 0.71
C LEU A 336 -20.77 28.45 -0.76
N THR A 337 -21.50 29.51 -1.00
CA THR A 337 -21.73 30.01 -2.38
C THR A 337 -20.91 31.26 -2.68
N GLU A 338 -20.64 32.08 -1.70
CA GLU A 338 -19.90 33.35 -1.83
C GLU A 338 -19.42 33.81 -0.45
N VAL A 339 -18.30 34.54 -0.38
CA VAL A 339 -17.76 35.16 0.84
C VAL A 339 -17.94 36.67 0.72
N LYS A 340 -18.84 37.26 1.55
CA LYS A 340 -19.27 38.67 1.40
C LYS A 340 -18.69 39.62 2.45
N ASN A 341 -18.58 39.15 3.69
CA ASN A 341 -18.34 40.04 4.82
C ASN A 341 -16.97 39.81 5.48
N SER A 342 -16.78 38.69 6.13
CA SER A 342 -15.54 38.44 6.89
C SER A 342 -15.29 36.98 7.23
N ILE A 343 -14.04 36.71 7.62
CA ILE A 343 -13.61 35.47 8.26
C ILE A 343 -13.29 35.81 9.71
N ARG A 344 -13.91 35.12 10.67
CA ARG A 344 -13.74 35.42 12.08
C ARG A 344 -13.33 34.20 12.87
N PHE A 345 -12.26 34.34 13.64
CA PHE A 345 -11.78 33.38 14.60
C PHE A 345 -12.25 33.85 16.00
N GLU A 346 -12.95 32.99 16.73
CA GLU A 346 -13.48 33.30 18.08
C GLU A 346 -12.95 32.31 19.08
N ASN A 347 -12.11 32.79 20.01
CA ASN A 347 -11.55 32.03 21.11
C ASN A 347 -11.06 30.63 20.68
N VAL A 348 -10.27 30.57 19.61
CA VAL A 348 -9.84 29.33 18.98
C VAL A 348 -8.68 28.70 19.73
N HIS A 349 -8.90 27.50 20.25
CA HIS A 349 -7.92 26.65 20.91
C HIS A 349 -7.62 25.44 20.05
N PHE A 350 -6.36 25.03 20.01
CA PHE A 350 -5.97 23.87 19.22
C PHE A 350 -4.72 23.17 19.73
N GLU A 351 -4.74 21.82 19.66
CA GLU A 351 -3.63 20.93 19.98
C GLU A 351 -3.49 19.82 18.92
N TYR A 352 -2.27 19.53 18.45
CA TYR A 352 -2.00 18.35 17.62
C TYR A 352 -1.92 17.08 18.45
N ILE A 353 -1.30 17.17 19.62
CA ILE A 353 -1.16 16.10 20.62
C ILE A 353 -1.93 16.54 21.88
N ALA A 354 -2.74 15.65 22.44
CA ALA A 354 -3.52 15.94 23.62
C ALA A 354 -2.62 16.42 24.79
N GLY A 355 -2.93 17.60 25.32
CA GLY A 355 -2.18 18.25 26.39
C GLY A 355 -1.02 19.15 25.92
N GLU A 356 -0.77 19.26 24.61
CA GLU A 356 0.21 20.18 24.03
C GLU A 356 -0.50 21.24 23.17
N GLU A 357 -1.06 22.24 23.84
CA GLU A 357 -1.81 23.29 23.15
C GLU A 357 -0.87 24.19 22.35
N ILE A 358 -1.25 24.47 21.08
CA ILE A 358 -0.51 25.30 20.14
C ILE A 358 -1.14 26.67 19.96
N LEU A 359 -2.48 26.76 20.03
CA LEU A 359 -3.21 28.04 19.98
C LEU A 359 -4.05 28.19 21.23
N HIS A 360 -3.88 29.33 21.90
CA HIS A 360 -4.41 29.60 23.23
C HIS A 360 -5.53 30.65 23.18
N GLY A 361 -6.69 30.33 22.57
CA GLY A 361 -7.86 31.20 22.53
C GLY A 361 -7.71 32.41 21.61
N ILE A 362 -7.14 32.25 20.41
CA ILE A 362 -6.94 33.36 19.47
C ILE A 362 -8.28 33.88 18.95
N THR A 363 -8.38 35.22 18.88
CA THR A 363 -9.57 35.93 18.38
C THR A 363 -9.13 37.06 17.45
N PHE A 364 -9.58 37.02 16.19
CA PHE A 364 -9.34 38.07 15.19
C PHE A 364 -10.34 37.95 14.04
N GLU A 365 -10.40 39.01 13.23
CA GLU A 365 -11.28 39.11 12.08
C GLU A 365 -10.49 39.59 10.84
N VAL A 366 -10.80 38.99 9.68
CA VAL A 366 -10.31 39.40 8.35
C VAL A 366 -11.53 39.81 7.54
N LYS A 367 -11.60 41.08 7.12
CA LYS A 367 -12.72 41.61 6.34
C LYS A 367 -12.60 41.20 4.87
N HIS A 368 -13.72 41.20 4.17
CA HIS A 368 -13.72 40.93 2.72
C HIS A 368 -12.80 41.93 1.98
N GLY A 369 -11.92 41.40 1.12
CA GLY A 369 -10.93 42.20 0.38
C GLY A 369 -9.72 42.67 1.21
N GLU A 370 -9.65 42.38 2.51
CA GLU A 370 -8.53 42.74 3.38
C GLU A 370 -7.37 41.75 3.23
N THR A 371 -6.15 42.29 3.18
CA THR A 371 -4.92 41.47 3.25
C THR A 371 -4.35 41.51 4.67
N VAL A 372 -4.35 40.38 5.33
CA VAL A 372 -3.82 40.22 6.69
C VAL A 372 -2.51 39.45 6.69
N ALA A 373 -1.45 40.06 7.23
CA ALA A 373 -0.18 39.37 7.43
C ALA A 373 -0.09 38.78 8.85
N ILE A 374 0.27 37.51 8.94
CA ILE A 374 0.55 36.83 10.21
C ILE A 374 2.07 36.69 10.35
N VAL A 375 2.63 37.30 11.40
CA VAL A 375 4.07 37.28 11.70
C VAL A 375 4.33 36.69 13.08
N GLY A 376 5.54 36.21 13.32
CA GLY A 376 5.95 35.63 14.59
C GLY A 376 7.08 34.63 14.45
N ALA A 377 7.67 34.20 15.55
CA ALA A 377 8.75 33.23 15.56
C ALA A 377 8.34 31.85 14.96
N THR A 378 9.32 31.05 14.56
CA THR A 378 9.06 29.64 14.16
C THR A 378 8.43 28.89 15.33
N GLY A 379 7.35 28.14 15.06
CA GLY A 379 6.60 27.43 16.09
C GLY A 379 5.52 28.27 16.80
N ALA A 380 5.33 29.55 16.45
CA ALA A 380 4.29 30.41 17.06
C ALA A 380 2.83 30.01 16.73
N GLY A 381 2.60 29.07 15.81
CA GLY A 381 1.25 28.61 15.43
C GLY A 381 0.70 29.18 14.13
N LYS A 382 1.52 29.90 13.33
CA LYS A 382 1.09 30.56 12.07
C LYS A 382 0.46 29.57 11.06
N THR A 383 1.15 28.51 10.70
CA THR A 383 0.67 27.48 9.77
C THR A 383 -0.52 26.70 10.34
N THR A 384 -0.66 26.65 11.67
CA THR A 384 -1.81 26.02 12.32
C THR A 384 -3.09 26.78 12.00
N ILE A 385 -3.09 28.11 12.00
CA ILE A 385 -4.26 28.95 11.64
C ILE A 385 -4.76 28.60 10.23
N THR A 386 -3.87 28.48 9.28
CA THR A 386 -4.22 28.16 7.88
C THR A 386 -4.76 26.74 7.73
N ASN A 387 -4.18 25.78 8.48
CA ASN A 387 -4.65 24.41 8.50
C ASN A 387 -6.08 24.27 9.08
N LEU A 388 -6.40 25.06 10.11
CA LEU A 388 -7.72 25.08 10.72
C LEU A 388 -8.77 25.72 9.82
N LEU A 389 -8.44 26.80 9.12
CA LEU A 389 -9.33 27.42 8.13
C LEU A 389 -9.68 26.48 6.98
N ASN A 390 -8.72 25.68 6.50
CA ASN A 390 -8.93 24.63 5.51
C ASN A 390 -9.66 23.38 6.06
N ARG A 391 -9.95 23.34 7.37
CA ARG A 391 -10.54 22.20 8.07
C ARG A 391 -9.75 20.90 7.85
N PHE A 392 -8.42 20.97 7.88
CA PHE A 392 -7.59 19.76 7.92
C PHE A 392 -7.61 19.10 9.31
N TYR A 393 -7.92 19.90 10.34
CA TYR A 393 -8.05 19.48 11.74
C TYR A 393 -9.31 20.06 12.36
N ASP A 394 -9.91 19.35 13.33
CA ASP A 394 -10.99 19.86 14.15
C ASP A 394 -10.42 20.72 15.28
N LEU A 395 -11.12 21.81 15.66
CA LEU A 395 -10.75 22.66 16.78
C LEU A 395 -10.87 21.91 18.11
N THR A 396 -10.01 22.24 19.09
CA THR A 396 -10.15 21.78 20.48
C THR A 396 -11.27 22.55 21.19
N ALA A 397 -11.32 23.87 21.02
CA ALA A 397 -12.41 24.73 21.49
C ALA A 397 -12.49 26.01 20.64
N GLY A 398 -13.56 26.78 20.81
CA GLY A 398 -13.84 27.99 20.02
C GLY A 398 -14.53 27.68 18.69
N ALA A 399 -14.55 28.66 17.78
CA ALA A 399 -15.17 28.53 16.48
C ALA A 399 -14.51 29.42 15.42
N ILE A 400 -14.61 29.00 14.14
CA ILE A 400 -14.23 29.81 12.97
C ILE A 400 -15.50 30.02 12.15
N TYR A 401 -15.74 31.26 11.72
CA TYR A 401 -16.92 31.66 10.95
C TYR A 401 -16.48 32.26 9.61
N ILE A 402 -17.28 32.03 8.59
CA ILE A 402 -17.29 32.76 7.32
C ILE A 402 -18.69 33.35 7.19
N ASP A 403 -18.80 34.68 7.07
CA ASP A 403 -20.07 35.41 7.00
C ASP A 403 -21.07 35.01 8.11
N ASP A 404 -20.57 34.96 9.35
CA ASP A 404 -21.31 34.55 10.58
C ASP A 404 -21.80 33.09 10.57
N VAL A 405 -21.42 32.29 9.60
CA VAL A 405 -21.73 30.83 9.54
C VAL A 405 -20.50 30.03 9.96
N ASN A 406 -20.67 29.15 10.94
CA ASN A 406 -19.58 28.27 11.40
C ASN A 406 -19.09 27.37 10.26
N ILE A 407 -17.77 27.33 10.01
CA ILE A 407 -17.16 26.57 8.93
C ILE A 407 -17.46 25.07 8.98
N ASN A 408 -17.75 24.53 10.17
CA ASN A 408 -18.09 23.12 10.35
C ASN A 408 -19.46 22.74 9.74
N THR A 409 -20.32 23.71 9.45
CA THR A 409 -21.62 23.48 8.83
C THR A 409 -21.55 23.36 7.31
N PHE A 410 -20.47 23.84 6.69
CA PHE A 410 -20.28 23.75 5.24
C PHE A 410 -19.79 22.36 4.81
N THR A 411 -20.16 21.96 3.57
CA THR A 411 -19.51 20.81 2.93
C THR A 411 -18.05 21.14 2.65
N LEU A 412 -17.16 20.18 2.84
CA LEU A 412 -15.72 20.39 2.61
C LEU A 412 -15.42 20.78 1.16
N THR A 413 -16.16 20.21 0.22
CA THR A 413 -16.00 20.52 -1.20
C THR A 413 -16.33 21.98 -1.49
N SER A 414 -17.44 22.51 -0.98
CA SER A 414 -17.80 23.92 -1.17
C SER A 414 -16.83 24.86 -0.47
N LEU A 415 -16.45 24.57 0.77
CA LEU A 415 -15.50 25.37 1.54
C LEU A 415 -14.15 25.47 0.81
N ARG A 416 -13.56 24.31 0.44
CA ARG A 416 -12.24 24.27 -0.21
C ARG A 416 -12.24 24.78 -1.66
N LYS A 417 -13.41 24.89 -2.29
CA LYS A 417 -13.54 25.54 -3.61
C LYS A 417 -13.32 27.05 -3.54
N HIS A 418 -13.70 27.69 -2.40
CA HIS A 418 -13.56 29.13 -2.19
C HIS A 418 -12.24 29.53 -1.54
N ILE A 419 -11.42 28.54 -1.10
CA ILE A 419 -10.11 28.76 -0.48
C ILE A 419 -9.01 28.20 -1.36
N ALA A 420 -8.03 28.99 -1.75
CA ALA A 420 -6.78 28.46 -2.30
C ALA A 420 -5.62 28.69 -1.35
N THR A 421 -4.78 27.68 -1.22
CA THR A 421 -3.60 27.72 -0.35
C THR A 421 -2.34 27.47 -1.17
N VAL A 422 -1.39 28.38 -1.09
CA VAL A 422 -0.02 28.19 -1.58
C VAL A 422 0.85 27.83 -0.39
N LEU A 423 1.30 26.58 -0.36
CA LEU A 423 2.10 26.03 0.73
C LEU A 423 3.57 26.42 0.58
N GLN A 424 4.29 26.51 1.70
CA GLN A 424 5.75 26.70 1.75
C GLN A 424 6.48 25.66 0.92
N ASP A 425 6.20 24.38 1.15
CA ASP A 425 6.75 23.27 0.37
C ASP A 425 5.79 22.90 -0.77
N VAL A 426 6.08 23.40 -1.96
CA VAL A 426 5.24 23.16 -3.13
C VAL A 426 5.39 21.75 -3.63
N PHE A 427 4.28 21.01 -3.65
CA PHE A 427 4.19 19.70 -4.26
C PHE A 427 3.68 19.77 -5.70
N LEU A 428 4.44 19.14 -6.64
CA LEU A 428 4.03 18.95 -8.02
C LEU A 428 3.94 17.45 -8.33
N PHE A 429 2.87 17.06 -9.00
CA PHE A 429 2.70 15.70 -9.52
C PHE A 429 3.63 15.46 -10.71
N ALA A 430 4.05 14.20 -10.93
CA ALA A 430 4.82 13.77 -12.09
C ALA A 430 3.96 13.84 -13.37
N ASP A 431 3.65 15.05 -13.83
CA ASP A 431 2.75 15.35 -14.93
C ASP A 431 3.19 16.64 -15.63
N SER A 432 2.46 17.09 -16.66
CA SER A 432 2.70 18.37 -17.31
C SER A 432 2.46 19.55 -16.35
N ILE A 433 3.07 20.69 -16.65
CA ILE A 433 2.80 21.94 -15.92
C ILE A 433 1.31 22.30 -16.03
N TYR A 434 0.72 22.17 -17.22
CA TYR A 434 -0.71 22.42 -17.43
C TYR A 434 -1.58 21.58 -16.48
N ASN A 435 -1.33 20.28 -16.39
CA ASN A 435 -2.07 19.39 -15.48
C ASN A 435 -1.80 19.69 -14.01
N ASN A 436 -0.60 20.15 -13.66
CA ASN A 436 -0.29 20.60 -12.30
C ASN A 436 -1.00 21.90 -11.93
N ILE A 437 -1.24 22.80 -12.86
CA ILE A 437 -1.98 24.05 -12.64
C ILE A 437 -3.47 23.77 -12.51
N THR A 438 -4.05 23.03 -13.47
CA THR A 438 -5.48 22.76 -13.53
C THR A 438 -5.94 21.67 -12.56
N LEU A 439 -5.03 20.86 -12.03
CA LEU A 439 -5.33 19.61 -11.31
C LEU A 439 -6.28 18.70 -12.08
N ARG A 440 -6.14 18.73 -13.41
CA ARG A 440 -6.99 18.01 -14.39
C ARG A 440 -8.48 18.39 -14.33
N ASN A 441 -8.80 19.58 -13.83
CA ASN A 441 -10.17 20.08 -13.86
C ASN A 441 -10.56 20.39 -15.33
N PRO A 442 -11.58 19.72 -15.90
CA PRO A 442 -12.00 19.91 -17.29
C PRO A 442 -12.61 21.29 -17.55
N ASP A 443 -13.09 22.00 -16.52
CA ASP A 443 -13.69 23.33 -16.64
C ASP A 443 -12.66 24.43 -16.87
N ILE A 444 -11.37 24.16 -16.65
CA ILE A 444 -10.27 25.12 -16.83
C ILE A 444 -9.63 24.91 -18.19
N THR A 445 -9.89 25.85 -19.09
CA THR A 445 -9.34 25.80 -20.45
C THR A 445 -7.88 26.25 -20.52
N ARG A 446 -7.16 25.78 -21.54
CA ARG A 446 -5.77 26.20 -21.79
C ARG A 446 -5.64 27.71 -21.98
N GLN A 447 -6.62 28.33 -22.64
CA GLN A 447 -6.64 29.79 -22.84
C GLN A 447 -6.69 30.53 -21.49
N GLN A 448 -7.55 30.08 -20.56
CA GLN A 448 -7.63 30.69 -19.23
C GLN A 448 -6.30 30.58 -18.47
N VAL A 449 -5.62 29.41 -18.56
CA VAL A 449 -4.31 29.23 -17.94
C VAL A 449 -3.27 30.17 -18.53
N VAL A 450 -3.22 30.32 -19.85
CA VAL A 450 -2.29 31.25 -20.53
C VAL A 450 -2.57 32.72 -20.18
N GLU A 451 -3.84 33.12 -20.15
CA GLU A 451 -4.25 34.48 -19.77
C GLU A 451 -3.89 34.78 -18.31
N ALA A 452 -4.15 33.84 -17.41
CA ALA A 452 -3.75 33.92 -16.01
C ALA A 452 -2.23 34.06 -15.85
N ALA A 453 -1.45 33.23 -16.56
CA ALA A 453 0.00 33.28 -16.53
C ALA A 453 0.56 34.62 -17.01
N LYS A 454 -0.02 35.18 -18.05
CA LYS A 454 0.35 36.53 -18.54
C LYS A 454 0.01 37.59 -17.50
N ARG A 455 -1.16 37.49 -16.87
CA ARG A 455 -1.63 38.46 -15.88
C ARG A 455 -0.74 38.52 -14.64
N ILE A 456 -0.30 37.37 -14.13
CA ILE A 456 0.60 37.30 -12.97
C ILE A 456 2.09 37.38 -13.33
N GLY A 457 2.44 37.47 -14.63
CA GLY A 457 3.82 37.67 -15.09
C GLY A 457 4.70 36.42 -15.17
N VAL A 458 4.11 35.21 -15.15
CA VAL A 458 4.87 33.94 -15.19
C VAL A 458 4.89 33.28 -16.58
N HIS A 459 4.18 33.84 -17.58
CA HIS A 459 4.06 33.26 -18.91
C HIS A 459 5.42 33.06 -19.59
N ASP A 460 6.26 34.09 -19.58
CA ASP A 460 7.55 34.10 -20.30
C ASP A 460 8.51 33.05 -19.70
N PHE A 461 8.51 32.94 -18.38
CA PHE A 461 9.23 31.85 -17.69
C PHE A 461 8.77 30.47 -18.17
N LEU A 462 7.45 30.22 -18.23
CA LEU A 462 6.92 28.92 -18.66
C LEU A 462 7.27 28.63 -20.13
N MET A 463 7.28 29.61 -20.99
CA MET A 463 7.65 29.45 -22.40
C MET A 463 9.15 29.23 -22.65
N GLN A 464 10.00 29.51 -21.66
CA GLN A 464 11.44 29.20 -21.73
C GLN A 464 11.73 27.72 -21.42
N LEU A 465 10.77 27.01 -20.82
CA LEU A 465 10.91 25.58 -20.56
C LEU A 465 10.72 24.76 -21.85
N PRO A 466 11.40 23.62 -22.02
CA PRO A 466 11.12 22.71 -23.11
C PRO A 466 9.63 22.37 -23.14
N GLU A 467 8.96 22.42 -24.30
CA GLU A 467 7.53 22.15 -24.46
C GLU A 467 6.57 23.10 -23.68
N GLY A 468 7.08 24.17 -23.02
CA GLY A 468 6.27 25.15 -22.31
C GLY A 468 5.34 24.58 -21.26
N TYR A 469 4.02 24.79 -21.39
CA TYR A 469 3.01 24.28 -20.47
C TYR A 469 2.88 22.75 -20.48
N ASP A 470 3.34 22.07 -21.52
CA ASP A 470 3.28 20.60 -21.63
C ASP A 470 4.53 19.93 -21.05
N TYR A 471 5.51 20.72 -20.57
CA TYR A 471 6.72 20.22 -19.92
C TYR A 471 6.38 19.34 -18.71
N ASN A 472 6.87 18.09 -18.71
CA ASN A 472 6.69 17.15 -17.61
C ASN A 472 7.72 17.41 -16.51
N VAL A 473 7.24 17.82 -15.33
CA VAL A 473 8.08 18.24 -14.19
C VAL A 473 8.74 17.08 -13.45
N LYS A 474 8.44 15.82 -13.83
CA LYS A 474 8.91 14.61 -13.16
C LYS A 474 8.46 14.53 -11.69
N GLU A 475 9.00 13.56 -10.95
CA GLU A 475 8.62 13.33 -9.56
C GLU A 475 8.93 14.57 -8.70
N ARG A 476 7.90 15.08 -8.00
CA ARG A 476 7.97 16.25 -7.11
C ARG A 476 8.53 17.53 -7.75
N GLY A 477 8.56 17.61 -9.08
CA GLY A 477 9.11 18.79 -9.76
C GLY A 477 10.63 18.98 -9.55
N THR A 478 11.38 17.88 -9.39
CA THR A 478 12.84 17.92 -9.11
C THR A 478 13.66 18.58 -10.20
N MET A 479 13.12 18.72 -11.40
CA MET A 479 13.76 19.42 -12.53
C MET A 479 13.63 20.95 -12.46
N LEU A 480 12.84 21.47 -11.52
CA LEU A 480 12.57 22.89 -11.35
C LEU A 480 13.24 23.43 -10.07
N SER A 481 13.65 24.69 -10.08
CA SER A 481 14.11 25.36 -8.86
C SER A 481 12.95 25.54 -7.86
N ALA A 482 13.26 25.84 -6.60
CA ALA A 482 12.26 26.12 -5.57
C ALA A 482 11.34 27.28 -5.97
N GLY A 483 11.91 28.38 -6.50
CA GLY A 483 11.16 29.53 -6.98
C GLY A 483 10.26 29.20 -8.17
N GLN A 484 10.76 28.42 -9.12
CA GLN A 484 9.97 27.96 -10.27
C GLN A 484 8.75 27.11 -9.85
N ARG A 485 8.93 26.20 -8.89
CA ARG A 485 7.81 25.44 -8.34
C ARG A 485 6.78 26.36 -7.65
N GLN A 486 7.24 27.36 -6.92
CA GLN A 486 6.38 28.32 -6.25
C GLN A 486 5.56 29.15 -7.25
N LEU A 487 6.16 29.62 -8.36
CA LEU A 487 5.44 30.31 -9.43
C LEU A 487 4.31 29.45 -10.04
N ILE A 488 4.55 28.16 -10.22
CA ILE A 488 3.50 27.22 -10.67
C ILE A 488 2.39 27.09 -9.62
N ALA A 489 2.71 27.05 -8.33
CA ALA A 489 1.72 27.01 -7.25
C ALA A 489 0.89 28.31 -7.18
N PHE A 490 1.49 29.48 -7.41
CA PHE A 490 0.76 30.73 -7.53
C PHE A 490 -0.19 30.72 -8.72
N LEU A 491 0.25 30.25 -9.88
CA LEU A 491 -0.60 30.16 -11.06
C LEU A 491 -1.75 29.15 -10.84
N ARG A 492 -1.48 28.02 -10.17
CA ARG A 492 -2.51 27.07 -9.71
C ARG A 492 -3.56 27.80 -8.86
N ALA A 493 -3.14 28.51 -7.82
CA ALA A 493 -4.05 29.21 -6.94
C ALA A 493 -4.84 30.31 -7.67
N TYR A 494 -4.21 31.02 -8.60
CA TYR A 494 -4.85 32.10 -9.36
C TYR A 494 -5.94 31.61 -10.32
N VAL A 495 -5.67 30.53 -11.06
CA VAL A 495 -6.57 29.98 -12.09
C VAL A 495 -7.86 29.43 -11.48
N HIS A 496 -7.80 28.88 -10.27
CA HIS A 496 -8.99 28.40 -9.55
C HIS A 496 -9.87 29.54 -8.99
N SER A 497 -9.46 30.81 -9.14
CA SER A 497 -10.22 32.02 -8.76
C SER A 497 -10.88 31.95 -7.38
N PRO A 498 -10.13 31.68 -6.31
CA PRO A 498 -10.65 31.60 -4.95
C PRO A 498 -11.03 33.00 -4.43
N GLU A 499 -11.98 33.05 -3.52
CA GLU A 499 -12.35 34.26 -2.80
C GLU A 499 -11.45 34.51 -1.59
N ILE A 500 -10.95 33.45 -0.99
CA ILE A 500 -10.00 33.46 0.12
C ILE A 500 -8.67 32.90 -0.36
N LEU A 501 -7.61 33.68 -0.21
CA LEU A 501 -6.26 33.29 -0.55
C LEU A 501 -5.41 33.13 0.71
N ILE A 502 -4.75 31.98 0.84
CA ILE A 502 -3.79 31.72 1.90
C ILE A 502 -2.41 31.53 1.27
N LEU A 503 -1.44 32.35 1.68
CA LEU A 503 -0.06 32.27 1.23
C LEU A 503 0.86 31.95 2.40
N ASP A 504 1.58 30.81 2.34
CA ASP A 504 2.66 30.49 3.28
C ASP A 504 4.00 30.77 2.61
N GLU A 505 4.59 31.93 2.94
CA GLU A 505 5.73 32.52 2.23
C GLU A 505 7.04 32.18 2.96
N ALA A 506 7.73 31.11 2.54
CA ALA A 506 9.10 30.85 2.99
C ALA A 506 10.03 30.68 1.79
N THR A 507 10.93 31.64 1.59
CA THR A 507 11.78 31.74 0.39
C THR A 507 13.27 31.80 0.72
N SER A 508 13.74 31.10 1.73
CA SER A 508 15.15 31.15 2.17
C SER A 508 16.18 30.60 1.16
N SER A 509 15.74 30.13 -0.03
CA SER A 509 16.62 29.46 -0.99
C SER A 509 16.26 29.76 -2.46
N VAL A 510 15.81 30.97 -2.77
CA VAL A 510 15.39 31.38 -4.11
C VAL A 510 16.40 32.38 -4.68
N ASP A 511 16.75 32.24 -5.97
CA ASP A 511 17.59 33.19 -6.68
C ASP A 511 16.89 34.55 -6.84
N SER A 512 17.65 35.64 -6.95
CA SER A 512 17.12 37.03 -6.97
C SER A 512 16.13 37.28 -8.11
N HIS A 513 16.29 36.63 -9.26
CA HIS A 513 15.36 36.80 -10.39
C HIS A 513 14.01 36.12 -10.11
N SER A 514 14.02 34.88 -9.65
CA SER A 514 12.79 34.18 -9.23
C SER A 514 12.12 34.90 -8.06
N GLU A 515 12.91 35.52 -7.17
CA GLU A 515 12.41 36.29 -6.04
C GLU A 515 11.57 37.50 -6.48
N GLN A 516 12.06 38.27 -7.45
CA GLN A 516 11.31 39.40 -8.00
C GLN A 516 10.00 38.94 -8.66
N LEU A 517 10.03 37.87 -9.47
CA LEU A 517 8.83 37.29 -10.10
C LEU A 517 7.80 36.79 -9.07
N ILE A 518 8.26 36.17 -7.98
CA ILE A 518 7.39 35.71 -6.88
C ILE A 518 6.73 36.93 -6.21
N GLN A 519 7.48 38.01 -5.95
CA GLN A 519 6.93 39.21 -5.34
C GLN A 519 5.87 39.87 -6.23
N GLU A 520 6.16 40.04 -7.52
CA GLU A 520 5.20 40.60 -8.49
C GLU A 520 3.95 39.71 -8.62
N ALA A 521 4.12 38.35 -8.62
CA ALA A 521 3.03 37.42 -8.65
C ALA A 521 2.19 37.49 -7.36
N THR A 522 2.82 37.63 -6.19
CA THR A 522 2.14 37.78 -4.89
C THR A 522 1.25 39.02 -4.89
N GLU A 523 1.75 40.15 -5.32
CA GLU A 523 0.98 41.40 -5.39
C GLU A 523 -0.24 41.28 -6.31
N LYS A 524 -0.05 40.71 -7.50
CA LYS A 524 -1.14 40.52 -8.48
C LYS A 524 -2.19 39.49 -8.05
N ILE A 525 -1.81 38.45 -7.30
CA ILE A 525 -2.74 37.40 -6.86
C ILE A 525 -3.58 37.85 -5.65
N THR A 526 -3.04 38.73 -4.79
CA THR A 526 -3.74 39.29 -3.63
C THR A 526 -4.66 40.46 -3.96
N GLU A 527 -4.46 41.13 -5.07
CA GLU A 527 -5.23 42.30 -5.48
C GLU A 527 -6.73 41.99 -5.54
N GLY A 528 -7.53 42.70 -4.73
CA GLY A 528 -8.99 42.58 -4.69
C GLY A 528 -9.51 41.29 -4.07
N ARG A 529 -8.68 40.53 -3.35
CA ARG A 529 -9.06 39.25 -2.67
C ARG A 529 -8.87 39.32 -1.17
N THR A 530 -9.67 38.57 -0.43
CA THR A 530 -9.44 38.35 0.99
C THR A 530 -8.23 37.46 1.17
N SER A 531 -7.13 37.98 1.75
CA SER A 531 -5.85 37.29 1.78
C SER A 531 -5.29 37.16 3.19
N ILE A 532 -4.85 35.95 3.55
CA ILE A 532 -4.11 35.66 4.79
C ILE A 532 -2.70 35.22 4.38
N ILE A 533 -1.69 35.96 4.79
CA ILE A 533 -0.31 35.72 4.38
C ILE A 533 0.53 35.43 5.63
N ILE A 534 1.15 34.24 5.70
CA ILE A 534 2.21 33.95 6.65
C ILE A 534 3.47 34.58 6.09
N ALA A 535 3.77 35.78 6.55
CA ALA A 535 4.80 36.60 5.93
C ALA A 535 6.17 36.39 6.57
N HIS A 536 7.14 36.11 5.70
CA HIS A 536 8.57 36.05 6.03
C HIS A 536 9.37 37.16 5.33
N ARG A 537 8.70 38.02 4.54
CA ARG A 537 9.32 39.13 3.81
C ARG A 537 8.78 40.47 4.27
N LEU A 538 9.68 41.40 4.47
CA LEU A 538 9.35 42.76 4.87
C LEU A 538 8.42 43.47 3.87
N THR A 539 8.65 43.29 2.57
CA THR A 539 7.84 43.91 1.51
C THR A 539 6.37 43.51 1.57
N THR A 540 6.10 42.22 1.87
CA THR A 540 4.76 41.68 2.01
C THR A 540 4.10 42.21 3.28
N VAL A 541 4.83 42.23 4.41
CA VAL A 541 4.33 42.72 5.69
C VAL A 541 3.95 44.20 5.63
N LYS A 542 4.78 45.03 4.98
CA LYS A 542 4.54 46.51 4.84
C LYS A 542 3.29 46.81 4.04
N LYS A 543 2.92 46.00 3.09
CA LYS A 543 1.76 46.20 2.19
C LYS A 543 0.46 45.63 2.75
N ALA A 544 0.51 44.86 3.84
CA ALA A 544 -0.68 44.29 4.46
C ALA A 544 -1.53 45.38 5.13
N ASP A 545 -2.85 45.30 4.97
CA ASP A 545 -3.80 46.19 5.63
C ASP A 545 -3.80 46.03 7.15
N LYS A 546 -3.50 44.82 7.62
CA LYS A 546 -3.43 44.47 9.03
C LYS A 546 -2.34 43.43 9.29
N ILE A 547 -1.63 43.58 10.37
CA ILE A 547 -0.61 42.63 10.83
C ILE A 547 -1.08 42.02 12.15
N ILE A 548 -1.01 40.71 12.25
CA ILE A 548 -1.26 39.95 13.48
C ILE A 548 0.06 39.35 13.93
N VAL A 549 0.50 39.72 15.12
CA VAL A 549 1.74 39.22 15.72
C VAL A 549 1.43 38.07 16.65
N LEU A 550 1.99 36.92 16.36
CA LEU A 550 1.85 35.70 17.16
C LEU A 550 3.12 35.42 17.97
N ASP A 551 2.97 35.15 19.24
CA ASP A 551 4.01 34.60 20.10
C ASP A 551 3.45 33.44 20.93
N LYS A 552 4.08 32.27 20.83
CA LYS A 552 3.72 31.05 21.59
C LYS A 552 2.21 30.78 21.63
N GLY A 553 1.57 30.83 20.48
CA GLY A 553 0.16 30.52 20.31
C GLY A 553 -0.84 31.61 20.74
N ASN A 554 -0.34 32.79 21.17
CA ASN A 554 -1.16 33.95 21.55
C ASN A 554 -1.00 35.07 20.55
N ILE A 555 -2.05 35.86 20.33
CA ILE A 555 -1.96 37.11 19.60
C ILE A 555 -1.48 38.17 20.60
N VAL A 556 -0.29 38.74 20.36
CA VAL A 556 0.33 39.74 21.26
C VAL A 556 0.12 41.17 20.76
N GLU A 557 0.07 41.38 19.44
CA GLU A 557 -0.17 42.70 18.85
C GLU A 557 -1.00 42.55 17.55
N ILE A 558 -1.85 43.55 17.29
CA ILE A 558 -2.62 43.72 16.05
C ILE A 558 -2.58 45.17 15.64
N GLY A 559 -2.25 45.48 14.40
CA GLY A 559 -2.25 46.86 13.88
C GLY A 559 -1.66 46.94 12.46
N THR A 560 -1.47 48.11 11.97
CA THR A 560 -0.74 48.39 10.72
C THR A 560 0.78 48.42 10.95
N HIS A 561 1.55 48.39 9.91
CA HIS A 561 3.02 48.46 9.98
C HIS A 561 3.51 49.68 10.79
N ASP A 562 2.95 50.86 10.49
CA ASP A 562 3.36 52.12 11.14
C ASP A 562 2.93 52.19 12.60
N GLU A 563 1.73 51.72 12.94
CA GLU A 563 1.24 51.64 14.31
C GLU A 563 2.09 50.74 15.19
N LEU A 564 2.41 49.52 14.69
CA LEU A 564 3.16 48.54 15.46
C LEU A 564 4.65 48.92 15.65
N LEU A 565 5.25 49.69 14.73
CA LEU A 565 6.59 50.21 14.89
C LEU A 565 6.70 51.30 15.95
N GLN A 566 5.60 51.99 16.25
CA GLN A 566 5.55 53.04 17.29
C GLN A 566 5.47 52.47 18.71
N ILE A 567 5.15 51.18 18.86
CA ILE A 567 5.08 50.58 20.19
C ILE A 567 6.50 50.41 20.75
N GLU A 568 6.82 51.10 21.84
CA GLU A 568 8.11 50.96 22.53
C GLU A 568 8.27 49.56 23.09
N ASN A 569 9.37 48.88 22.75
CA ASN A 569 9.64 47.50 23.08
C ASN A 569 8.57 46.49 22.55
N GLY A 570 7.84 46.84 21.49
CA GLY A 570 6.85 46.00 20.85
C GLY A 570 7.44 44.72 20.27
N TYR A 571 6.67 43.64 20.29
CA TYR A 571 7.07 42.36 19.67
C TYR A 571 7.33 42.48 18.17
N TYR A 572 6.47 43.23 17.47
CA TYR A 572 6.64 43.49 16.04
C TYR A 572 7.92 44.26 15.74
N ARG A 573 8.20 45.30 16.52
CA ARG A 573 9.41 46.11 16.37
C ARG A 573 10.67 45.26 16.59
N ASN A 574 10.70 44.42 17.60
CA ASN A 574 11.80 43.51 17.88
C ASN A 574 11.99 42.48 16.73
N LEU A 575 10.91 41.89 16.21
CA LEU A 575 10.95 41.00 15.05
C LEU A 575 11.47 41.74 13.80
N TYR A 576 11.04 42.97 13.60
CA TYR A 576 11.46 43.79 12.48
C TYR A 576 12.97 44.06 12.54
N GLU A 577 13.50 44.44 13.68
CA GLU A 577 14.93 44.70 13.88
C GLU A 577 15.81 43.44 13.73
N VAL A 578 15.31 42.27 14.15
CA VAL A 578 16.08 40.99 14.09
C VAL A 578 15.99 40.29 12.74
N GLN A 579 14.85 40.32 12.08
CA GLN A 579 14.63 39.56 10.83
C GLN A 579 14.82 40.35 9.56
N PHE A 580 14.67 41.69 9.61
CA PHE A 580 14.59 42.52 8.42
C PHE A 580 15.61 43.68 8.35
N LEU A 581 16.35 43.96 9.41
CA LEU A 581 17.51 44.83 9.46
C LEU A 581 18.79 44.05 9.71
#